data_2344a14d58c7cada679c55ff6d8f0a4d
#
_entry.id   2344a14d58c7cada679c55ff6d8f0a4d
#
_cell.length_a   1.000
_cell.length_b   1.000
_cell.length_c   1.000
_cell.angle_alpha   90.00
_cell.angle_beta   90.00
_cell.angle_gamma   90.00
#
_symmetry.space_group_name_H-M   'P 1'
#
loop_
_entity.id
_entity.type
_entity.pdbx_description
1 polymer ?
#
loop_
_entity_poly.entity_id
_entity_poly.type
_entity_poly.pdbx_seq_one_letter_code
_entity_poly.pdbx_strand_id
1 'polypeptide(L)'
;MNLKAILFYSGLTIFLSILLYAYSYAVGSPYMISSEKARKLLRQKKIDIVLDVRTATERDIFGYYPGSIHIPAGNLNQETLRKYPNKDVNILVYCNTGQRARAATEQLRNMGFKNVLYIPTSHLSIL
;
A
#
# COMPACT_ATOMS: atom_id res chain seq x y z
N MET A 1 41.26 14.95 -7.85
CA MET A 1 40.88 13.79 -6.99
C MET A 1 41.33 12.52 -7.69
N ASN A 2 42.01 11.61 -7.00
CA ASN A 2 42.44 10.37 -7.62
C ASN A 2 41.31 9.33 -7.73
N LEU A 3 41.55 8.32 -8.56
CA LEU A 3 40.54 7.28 -8.83
C LEU A 3 40.05 6.56 -7.56
N LYS A 4 40.96 6.29 -6.61
CA LYS A 4 40.63 5.62 -5.34
C LYS A 4 39.66 6.44 -4.51
N ALA A 5 39.87 7.74 -4.44
CA ALA A 5 38.96 8.65 -3.73
C ALA A 5 37.58 8.72 -4.42
N ILE A 6 37.55 8.78 -5.75
CA ILE A 6 36.31 8.78 -6.51
C ILE A 6 35.50 7.50 -6.24
N LEU A 7 36.16 6.34 -6.29
CA LEU A 7 35.50 5.05 -6.01
C LEU A 7 35.01 4.96 -4.56
N PHE A 8 35.79 5.46 -3.61
CA PHE A 8 35.40 5.48 -2.20
C PHE A 8 34.16 6.35 -1.98
N TYR A 9 34.15 7.58 -2.47
CA TYR A 9 33.00 8.48 -2.28
C TYR A 9 31.77 8.03 -3.03
N SER A 10 31.90 7.46 -4.23
CA SER A 10 30.76 6.90 -4.97
C SER A 10 30.19 5.69 -4.24
N GLY A 11 31.01 4.80 -3.69
CA GLY A 11 30.56 3.67 -2.88
C GLY A 11 29.83 4.14 -1.62
N LEU A 12 30.37 5.16 -0.94
CA LEU A 12 29.74 5.73 0.25
C LEU A 12 28.38 6.35 -0.04
N THR A 13 28.25 7.08 -1.15
CA THR A 13 26.97 7.69 -1.52
C THR A 13 25.91 6.64 -1.86
N ILE A 14 26.29 5.59 -2.57
CA ILE A 14 25.41 4.47 -2.86
C ILE A 14 24.94 3.79 -1.56
N PHE A 15 25.89 3.51 -0.66
CA PHE A 15 25.56 2.88 0.63
C PHE A 15 24.61 3.73 1.47
N LEU A 16 24.85 5.03 1.58
CA LEU A 16 23.98 5.95 2.30
C LEU A 16 22.58 6.03 1.66
N SER A 17 22.50 6.01 0.33
CA SER A 17 21.23 6.00 -0.39
C SER A 17 20.42 4.73 -0.10
N ILE A 18 21.09 3.59 -0.04
CA ILE A 18 20.46 2.32 0.32
C ILE A 18 19.95 2.35 1.77
N LEU A 19 20.74 2.88 2.70
CA LEU A 19 20.33 3.03 4.10
C LEU A 19 19.12 3.94 4.26
N LEU A 20 19.12 5.09 3.58
CA LEU A 20 17.98 6.02 3.60
C LEU A 20 16.74 5.39 3.01
N TYR A 21 16.89 4.66 1.91
CA TYR A 21 15.77 3.93 1.31
C TYR A 21 15.21 2.87 2.26
N ALA A 22 16.06 2.04 2.85
CA ALA A 22 15.67 1.03 3.83
C ALA A 22 14.99 1.65 5.06
N TYR A 23 15.53 2.76 5.56
CA TYR A 23 14.94 3.50 6.67
C TYR A 23 13.54 4.04 6.31
N SER A 24 13.40 4.69 5.16
CA SER A 24 12.11 5.21 4.70
C SER A 24 11.06 4.10 4.53
N TYR A 25 11.51 2.93 4.10
CA TYR A 25 10.65 1.76 3.96
C TYR A 25 10.22 1.21 5.33
N ALA A 26 11.15 1.15 6.30
CA ALA A 26 10.89 0.61 7.64
C ALA A 26 9.93 1.50 8.47
N VAL A 27 9.99 2.82 8.31
CA VAL A 27 9.09 3.75 9.03
C VAL A 27 7.70 3.86 8.42
N GLY A 28 7.48 3.19 7.28
CA GLY A 28 6.20 3.21 6.58
C GLY A 28 6.00 4.48 5.74
N SER A 29 4.85 4.56 5.09
CA SER A 29 4.49 5.72 4.27
C SER A 29 3.52 6.63 5.01
N PRO A 30 3.35 7.90 4.58
CA PRO A 30 2.38 8.82 5.18
C PRO A 30 0.92 8.35 5.01
N TYR A 31 0.68 7.36 4.16
CA TYR A 31 -0.66 6.81 3.89
C TYR A 31 -0.98 5.57 4.71
N MET A 32 -0.07 5.14 5.57
CA MET A 32 -0.30 4.04 6.49
C MET A 32 -1.11 4.51 7.69
N ILE A 33 -2.13 3.74 8.05
CA ILE A 33 -2.88 3.94 9.29
C ILE A 33 -2.86 2.67 10.14
N SER A 34 -3.02 2.82 11.45
CA SER A 34 -3.13 1.69 12.35
C SER A 34 -4.43 0.90 12.10
N SER A 35 -4.44 -0.38 12.43
CA SER A 35 -5.64 -1.19 12.38
C SER A 35 -6.76 -0.64 13.27
N GLU A 36 -6.41 -0.06 14.41
CA GLU A 36 -7.38 0.58 15.30
C GLU A 36 -8.07 1.76 14.63
N LYS A 37 -7.30 2.65 14.00
CA LYS A 37 -7.85 3.79 13.24
C LYS A 37 -8.70 3.31 12.07
N ALA A 38 -8.25 2.28 11.36
CA ALA A 38 -9.01 1.70 10.26
C ALA A 38 -10.36 1.14 10.73
N ARG A 39 -10.39 0.38 11.84
CA ARG A 39 -11.65 -0.09 12.43
C ARG A 39 -12.59 1.05 12.79
N LYS A 40 -12.06 2.13 13.35
CA LYS A 40 -12.85 3.32 13.67
C LYS A 40 -13.48 3.93 12.43
N LEU A 41 -12.69 4.13 11.36
CA LEU A 41 -13.20 4.68 10.10
C LEU A 41 -14.27 3.77 9.46
N LEU A 42 -14.08 2.45 9.53
CA LEU A 42 -15.05 1.48 9.05
C LEU A 42 -16.37 1.55 9.83
N ARG A 43 -16.30 1.60 11.16
CA ARG A 43 -17.50 1.76 12.02
C ARG A 43 -18.25 3.08 11.75
N GLN A 44 -17.52 4.14 11.47
CA GLN A 44 -18.08 5.46 11.15
C GLN A 44 -18.59 5.57 9.70
N LYS A 45 -18.48 4.48 8.92
CA LYS A 45 -18.86 4.43 7.50
C LYS A 45 -18.14 5.49 6.66
N LYS A 46 -16.88 5.76 7.00
CA LYS A 46 -16.02 6.71 6.28
C LYS A 46 -15.15 6.06 5.21
N ILE A 47 -15.24 4.75 5.03
CA ILE A 47 -14.57 3.99 3.97
C ILE A 47 -15.62 3.52 2.97
N ASP A 48 -15.44 3.86 1.72
CA ASP A 48 -16.35 3.45 0.64
C ASP A 48 -15.97 2.11 0.05
N ILE A 49 -14.66 1.86 -0.07
CA ILE A 49 -14.10 0.64 -0.68
C ILE A 49 -13.02 0.08 0.23
N VAL A 50 -13.15 -1.18 0.61
CA VAL A 50 -12.05 -1.98 1.17
C VAL A 50 -11.48 -2.81 0.02
N LEU A 51 -10.22 -2.61 -0.30
CA LEU A 51 -9.55 -3.22 -1.45
C LEU A 51 -8.54 -4.27 -1.00
N ASP A 52 -8.77 -5.51 -1.41
CA ASP A 52 -7.86 -6.64 -1.23
C ASP A 52 -6.97 -6.77 -2.47
N VAL A 53 -5.65 -6.59 -2.29
CA VAL A 53 -4.68 -6.67 -3.38
C VAL A 53 -3.86 -7.96 -3.36
N ARG A 54 -4.29 -8.93 -2.55
CA ARG A 54 -3.68 -10.26 -2.49
C ARG A 54 -4.03 -11.10 -3.73
N THR A 55 -3.39 -12.25 -3.86
CA THR A 55 -3.76 -13.23 -4.89
C THR A 55 -5.11 -13.87 -4.59
N ALA A 56 -5.73 -14.45 -5.62
CA ALA A 56 -6.98 -15.20 -5.45
C ALA A 56 -6.80 -16.39 -4.50
N THR A 57 -5.67 -17.08 -4.58
CA THR A 57 -5.36 -18.22 -3.69
C THR A 57 -5.28 -17.80 -2.22
N GLU A 58 -4.59 -16.70 -1.93
CA GLU A 58 -4.53 -16.17 -0.56
C GLU A 58 -5.90 -15.81 -0.03
N ARG A 59 -6.72 -15.18 -0.86
CA ARG A 59 -8.09 -14.81 -0.51
C ARG A 59 -8.95 -16.04 -0.19
N ASP A 60 -8.83 -17.08 -0.99
CA ASP A 60 -9.59 -18.32 -0.80
C ASP A 60 -9.14 -19.10 0.45
N ILE A 61 -7.82 -19.16 0.70
CA ILE A 61 -7.26 -19.93 1.82
C ILE A 61 -7.44 -19.20 3.17
N PHE A 62 -7.15 -17.90 3.21
CA PHE A 62 -7.09 -17.13 4.47
C PHE A 62 -8.36 -16.34 4.77
N GLY A 63 -9.35 -16.38 3.88
CA GLY A 63 -10.52 -15.53 3.98
C GLY A 63 -10.23 -14.07 3.62
N TYR A 64 -11.23 -13.22 3.75
CA TYR A 64 -11.15 -11.82 3.34
C TYR A 64 -12.11 -10.95 4.15
N TYR A 65 -11.90 -9.66 4.10
CA TYR A 65 -12.81 -8.71 4.74
C TYR A 65 -14.18 -8.74 4.01
N PRO A 66 -15.30 -8.93 4.73
CA PRO A 66 -16.63 -9.00 4.13
C PRO A 66 -16.96 -7.73 3.32
N GLY A 67 -17.36 -7.91 2.07
CA GLY A 67 -17.66 -6.80 1.16
C GLY A 67 -16.45 -6.17 0.49
N SER A 68 -15.24 -6.67 0.76
CA SER A 68 -14.04 -6.16 0.09
C SER A 68 -14.04 -6.48 -1.41
N ILE A 69 -13.51 -5.53 -2.18
CA ILE A 69 -13.26 -5.70 -3.61
C ILE A 69 -11.90 -6.36 -3.78
N HIS A 70 -11.81 -7.31 -4.69
CA HIS A 70 -10.58 -8.02 -4.98
C HIS A 70 -9.98 -7.57 -6.32
N ILE A 71 -8.84 -6.92 -6.27
CA ILE A 71 -8.01 -6.63 -7.44
C ILE A 71 -6.57 -6.97 -7.05
N PRO A 72 -6.03 -8.13 -7.49
CA PRO A 72 -4.63 -8.46 -7.23
C PRO A 72 -3.69 -7.35 -7.66
N ALA A 73 -2.62 -7.13 -6.89
CA ALA A 73 -1.70 -6.01 -7.12
C ALA A 73 -1.20 -5.91 -8.56
N GLY A 74 -0.94 -7.05 -9.21
CA GLY A 74 -0.52 -7.10 -10.62
C GLY A 74 -1.59 -6.69 -11.64
N ASN A 75 -2.85 -6.67 -11.24
CA ASN A 75 -3.99 -6.31 -12.10
C ASN A 75 -4.52 -4.90 -11.83
N LEU A 76 -3.83 -4.14 -10.99
CA LEU A 76 -4.23 -2.79 -10.66
C LEU A 76 -3.80 -1.83 -11.77
N ASN A 77 -4.71 -1.56 -12.71
CA ASN A 77 -4.46 -0.72 -13.88
C ASN A 77 -5.72 0.08 -14.24
N GLN A 78 -5.63 0.94 -15.25
CA GLN A 78 -6.75 1.78 -15.66
C GLN A 78 -7.96 1.00 -16.12
N GLU A 79 -7.77 -0.15 -16.76
CA GLU A 79 -8.87 -0.98 -17.24
C GLU A 79 -9.68 -1.57 -16.09
N THR A 80 -9.01 -2.18 -15.09
CA THR A 80 -9.69 -2.74 -13.92
C THR A 80 -10.34 -1.67 -13.05
N LEU A 81 -9.82 -0.45 -13.06
CA LEU A 81 -10.34 0.68 -12.30
C LEU A 81 -11.39 1.50 -13.06
N ARG A 82 -11.69 1.15 -14.30
CA ARG A 82 -12.72 1.83 -15.10
C ARG A 82 -14.10 1.79 -14.43
N LYS A 83 -14.37 0.76 -13.65
CA LYS A 83 -15.60 0.61 -12.87
C LYS A 83 -15.72 1.63 -11.72
N TYR A 84 -14.63 2.28 -11.36
CA TYR A 84 -14.54 3.20 -10.23
C TYR A 84 -14.08 4.58 -10.71
N PRO A 85 -14.94 5.30 -11.47
CA PRO A 85 -14.56 6.59 -12.07
C PRO A 85 -14.44 7.73 -11.05
N ASN A 86 -15.09 7.62 -9.90
CA ASN A 86 -15.02 8.64 -8.85
C ASN A 86 -13.68 8.55 -8.11
N LYS A 87 -12.83 9.55 -8.30
CA LYS A 87 -11.50 9.62 -7.68
C LYS A 87 -11.52 10.13 -6.24
N ASP A 88 -12.66 10.55 -5.74
CA ASP A 88 -12.84 11.07 -4.38
C ASP A 88 -13.30 10.00 -3.38
N VAL A 89 -13.55 8.77 -3.83
CA VAL A 89 -13.92 7.67 -2.93
C VAL A 89 -12.82 7.39 -1.91
N ASN A 90 -13.25 7.04 -0.69
CA ASN A 90 -12.35 6.67 0.39
C ASN A 90 -12.03 5.18 0.31
N ILE A 91 -10.76 4.87 0.02
CA ILE A 91 -10.29 3.50 -0.18
C ILE A 91 -9.35 3.09 0.95
N LEU A 92 -9.62 1.94 1.54
CA LEU A 92 -8.72 1.27 2.48
C LEU A 92 -8.16 0.01 1.83
N VAL A 93 -6.84 -0.04 1.69
CA VAL A 93 -6.14 -1.14 1.01
C VAL A 93 -5.52 -2.07 2.04
N TYR A 94 -5.60 -3.36 1.83
CA TYR A 94 -4.88 -4.34 2.64
C TYR A 94 -4.27 -5.46 1.81
N CYS A 95 -3.22 -6.05 2.35
CA CYS A 95 -2.65 -7.34 1.97
C CYS A 95 -2.38 -8.16 3.24
N ASN A 96 -1.31 -8.92 3.33
CA ASN A 96 -0.99 -9.66 4.56
C ASN A 96 -0.01 -8.93 5.48
N THR A 97 0.99 -8.25 4.92
CA THR A 97 2.10 -7.62 5.66
C THR A 97 2.26 -6.12 5.38
N GLY A 98 1.39 -5.54 4.56
CA GLY A 98 1.40 -4.12 4.25
C GLY A 98 2.23 -3.70 3.04
N GLN A 99 3.14 -4.53 2.54
CA GLN A 99 4.05 -4.13 1.43
C GLN A 99 3.33 -3.94 0.10
N ARG A 100 2.53 -4.92 -0.31
CA ARG A 100 1.72 -4.83 -1.53
C ARG A 100 0.64 -3.75 -1.40
N ALA A 101 0.04 -3.63 -0.22
CA ALA A 101 -0.95 -2.59 0.07
C ALA A 101 -0.34 -1.19 -0.02
N ARG A 102 0.88 -0.98 0.47
CA ARG A 102 1.62 0.28 0.33
C ARG A 102 1.84 0.62 -1.15
N ALA A 103 2.39 -0.31 -1.91
CA ALA A 103 2.66 -0.10 -3.34
C ALA A 103 1.36 0.19 -4.12
N ALA A 104 0.29 -0.54 -3.83
CA ALA A 104 -1.02 -0.33 -4.43
C ALA A 104 -1.60 1.04 -4.08
N THR A 105 -1.45 1.48 -2.84
CA THR A 105 -1.89 2.80 -2.39
C THR A 105 -1.17 3.91 -3.15
N GLU A 106 0.14 3.82 -3.28
CA GLU A 106 0.94 4.79 -4.03
C GLU A 106 0.55 4.80 -5.51
N GLN A 107 0.34 3.63 -6.10
CA GLN A 107 -0.11 3.51 -7.50
C GLN A 107 -1.50 4.14 -7.71
N LEU A 108 -2.46 3.86 -6.84
CA LEU A 108 -3.79 4.46 -6.91
C LEU A 108 -3.76 5.98 -6.79
N ARG A 109 -2.94 6.50 -5.89
CA ARG A 109 -2.77 7.96 -5.76
C ARG A 109 -2.14 8.57 -7.00
N ASN A 110 -1.17 7.92 -7.62
CA ASN A 110 -0.58 8.35 -8.89
C ASN A 110 -1.61 8.30 -10.04
N MET A 111 -2.63 7.48 -9.93
CA MET A 111 -3.74 7.40 -10.89
C MET A 111 -4.85 8.42 -10.62
N GLY A 112 -4.69 9.27 -9.61
CA GLY A 112 -5.61 10.36 -9.30
C GLY A 112 -6.59 10.10 -8.17
N PHE A 113 -6.58 8.92 -7.54
CA PHE A 113 -7.38 8.68 -6.34
C PHE A 113 -6.79 9.43 -5.16
N LYS A 114 -7.57 10.29 -4.54
CA LYS A 114 -7.08 11.25 -3.53
C LYS A 114 -7.09 10.70 -2.10
N ASN A 115 -7.99 9.78 -1.81
CA ASN A 115 -8.29 9.34 -0.45
C ASN A 115 -8.01 7.85 -0.30
N VAL A 116 -6.74 7.46 -0.44
CA VAL A 116 -6.30 6.07 -0.34
C VAL A 116 -5.37 5.91 0.85
N LEU A 117 -5.71 4.98 1.72
CA LEU A 117 -4.93 4.61 2.91
C LEU A 117 -4.73 3.10 2.92
N TYR A 118 -3.74 2.61 3.66
CA TYR A 118 -3.52 1.18 3.84
C TYR A 118 -3.19 0.84 5.30
N ILE A 119 -3.38 -0.42 5.66
CA ILE A 119 -3.00 -0.97 6.95
C ILE A 119 -1.75 -1.86 6.81
N PRO A 120 -0.90 -1.93 7.86
CA PRO A 120 0.35 -2.70 7.80
C PRO A 120 0.19 -4.20 8.05
N THR A 121 -1.03 -4.68 8.20
CA THR A 121 -1.31 -6.08 8.56
C THR A 121 -2.45 -6.67 7.72
N SER A 122 -2.88 -7.89 8.04
CA SER A 122 -3.95 -8.58 7.33
C SER A 122 -5.35 -8.03 7.69
N HIS A 123 -6.36 -8.45 6.92
CA HIS A 123 -7.77 -8.13 7.15
C HIS A 123 -8.29 -8.55 8.54
N LEU A 124 -7.65 -9.54 9.16
CA LEU A 124 -8.05 -10.02 10.50
C LEU A 124 -7.97 -8.91 11.55
N SER A 125 -7.06 -7.96 11.36
CA SER A 125 -6.89 -6.83 12.29
C SER A 125 -8.02 -5.79 12.23
N ILE A 126 -8.84 -5.81 11.18
CA ILE A 126 -9.91 -4.85 10.97
C ILE A 126 -11.31 -5.46 11.01
N LEU A 127 -11.39 -6.75 11.34
CA LEU A 127 -12.67 -7.43 11.59
C LEU A 127 -13.36 -6.93 12.86
#